data_3e90a9249e3f7b77c47f84b72c8f1ae4
#
_entry.id   3e90a9249e3f7b77c47f84b72c8f1ae4
#
_cell.length_a   1.000
_cell.length_b   1.000
_cell.length_c   1.000
_cell.angle_alpha   90.00
_cell.angle_beta   90.00
_cell.angle_gamma   90.00
#
_symmetry.space_group_name_H-M   'P 1'
#
loop_
_entity.id
_entity.type
_entity.pdbx_description
1 polymer ?
#
loop_
_entity_poly.entity_id
_entity_poly.type
_entity_poly.pdbx_seq_one_letter_code
_entity_poly.pdbx_strand_id
1 'polypeptide(L)'
;MKTFLEIGSCDFDNLVYLSDKGWRGVVVEPVKEYLDNLPKKDNIVYLNYALDTTIGKREFYEAPREWRERDRDFKGMGTLVPYVEKTHVVKSIVETTTWDYILDTYKITQIDYLKIDTEGYDYVLLKNYPFNKIMPKYIKFETMHIQNNYSDLLEYLTQIGYHVETDKLNAYCILI
;
A
#
# COMPACT_ATOMS: atom_id res chain seq x y z
N MET A 1 5.11 -0.24 -21.91
CA MET A 1 6.00 -0.32 -20.74
C MET A 1 5.14 -0.72 -19.55
N LYS A 2 5.56 -1.70 -18.74
CA LYS A 2 4.79 -2.16 -17.58
C LYS A 2 4.86 -1.13 -16.43
N THR A 3 3.80 -1.06 -15.64
CA THR A 3 3.67 -0.09 -14.54
C THR A 3 3.30 -0.81 -13.25
N PHE A 4 3.97 -0.48 -12.16
CA PHE A 4 3.54 -0.87 -10.82
C PHE A 4 3.19 0.34 -9.95
N LEU A 5 2.31 0.11 -8.99
CA LEU A 5 1.97 1.05 -7.93
C LEU A 5 2.05 0.30 -6.61
N GLU A 6 2.84 0.82 -5.68
CA GLU A 6 3.08 0.21 -4.37
C GLU A 6 2.71 1.19 -3.26
N ILE A 7 1.84 0.75 -2.37
CA ILE A 7 1.31 1.50 -1.23
C ILE A 7 1.75 0.81 0.07
N GLY A 8 2.51 1.51 0.89
CA GLY A 8 3.12 0.94 2.09
C GLY A 8 4.33 0.08 1.73
N SER A 9 5.39 0.71 1.25
CA SER A 9 6.57 -0.02 0.78
C SER A 9 7.51 -0.44 1.90
N CYS A 10 7.48 0.26 3.04
CA CYS A 10 8.58 0.25 3.99
C CYS A 10 9.94 0.43 3.26
N ASP A 11 11.06 -0.08 3.81
CA ASP A 11 12.35 -0.11 3.12
C ASP A 11 12.83 -1.55 2.82
N PHE A 12 11.92 -2.52 2.92
CA PHE A 12 12.16 -3.93 2.56
C PHE A 12 10.92 -4.52 1.85
N ASP A 13 11.09 -5.67 1.18
CA ASP A 13 10.02 -6.39 0.45
C ASP A 13 9.23 -5.49 -0.52
N ASN A 14 9.93 -4.58 -1.21
CA ASN A 14 9.34 -3.59 -2.11
C ASN A 14 9.52 -3.98 -3.59
N LEU A 15 8.76 -3.29 -4.47
CA LEU A 15 8.76 -3.54 -5.90
C LEU A 15 9.81 -2.75 -6.69
N VAL A 16 10.67 -1.98 -6.03
CA VAL A 16 11.69 -1.12 -6.67
C VAL A 16 12.60 -1.91 -7.62
N TYR A 17 12.88 -3.19 -7.30
CA TYR A 17 13.68 -4.07 -8.17
C TYR A 17 13.08 -4.28 -9.57
N LEU A 18 11.78 -4.05 -9.77
CA LEU A 18 11.14 -4.16 -11.08
C LEU A 18 11.62 -3.09 -12.06
N SER A 19 12.17 -1.98 -11.54
CA SER A 19 12.76 -0.94 -12.38
C SER A 19 13.93 -1.49 -13.23
N ASP A 20 14.71 -2.41 -12.68
CA ASP A 20 15.83 -3.06 -13.38
C ASP A 20 15.35 -3.99 -14.52
N LYS A 21 14.05 -4.32 -14.52
CA LYS A 21 13.36 -5.06 -15.60
C LYS A 21 12.62 -4.14 -16.57
N GLY A 22 12.88 -2.83 -16.51
CA GLY A 22 12.27 -1.83 -17.40
C GLY A 22 10.84 -1.43 -17.03
N TRP A 23 10.37 -1.72 -15.80
CA TRP A 23 9.08 -1.21 -15.32
C TRP A 23 9.24 0.22 -14.82
N ARG A 24 8.22 1.03 -15.00
CA ARG A 24 8.06 2.29 -14.26
C ARG A 24 7.20 2.05 -13.02
N GLY A 25 7.37 2.88 -12.00
CA GLY A 25 6.63 2.69 -10.77
C GLY A 25 6.31 3.99 -10.02
N VAL A 26 5.35 3.88 -9.14
CA VAL A 26 5.09 4.86 -8.08
C VAL A 26 5.11 4.11 -6.75
N VAL A 27 5.87 4.62 -5.81
CA VAL A 27 6.01 4.09 -4.45
C VAL A 27 5.49 5.14 -3.49
N VAL A 28 4.56 4.75 -2.62
CA VAL A 28 3.92 5.63 -1.62
C VAL A 28 4.23 5.09 -0.24
N GLU A 29 4.93 5.88 0.57
CA GLU A 29 5.37 5.50 1.91
C GLU A 29 5.30 6.71 2.86
N PRO A 30 4.49 6.66 3.93
CA PRO A 30 4.36 7.78 4.86
C PRO A 30 5.58 8.03 5.72
N VAL A 31 6.35 7.00 6.06
CA VAL A 31 7.55 7.14 6.88
C VAL A 31 8.73 7.55 6.02
N LYS A 32 9.10 8.84 6.11
CA LYS A 32 10.15 9.41 5.28
C LYS A 32 11.47 8.66 5.36
N GLU A 33 11.84 8.18 6.54
CA GLU A 33 13.07 7.40 6.75
C GLU A 33 13.09 6.14 5.87
N TYR A 34 11.98 5.42 5.78
CA TYR A 34 11.87 4.22 4.94
C TYR A 34 11.94 4.57 3.47
N LEU A 35 11.21 5.60 3.06
CA LEU A 35 11.23 6.06 1.68
C LEU A 35 12.65 6.49 1.25
N ASP A 36 13.40 7.16 2.13
CA ASP A 36 14.76 7.63 1.85
C ASP A 36 15.76 6.46 1.72
N ASN A 37 15.55 5.36 2.46
CA ASN A 37 16.37 4.16 2.42
C ASN A 37 16.18 3.32 1.14
N LEU A 38 15.09 3.51 0.40
CA LEU A 38 14.86 2.78 -0.85
C LEU A 38 15.89 3.15 -1.93
N PRO A 39 16.35 2.17 -2.74
CA PRO A 39 17.19 2.46 -3.89
C PRO A 39 16.50 3.45 -4.83
N LYS A 40 17.16 4.55 -5.18
CA LYS A 40 16.60 5.55 -6.08
C LYS A 40 16.81 5.15 -7.54
N LYS A 41 15.73 5.19 -8.33
CA LYS A 41 15.67 4.80 -9.74
C LYS A 41 14.95 5.89 -10.54
N ASP A 42 15.47 6.24 -11.71
CA ASP A 42 14.95 7.33 -12.54
C ASP A 42 13.54 7.08 -13.08
N ASN A 43 13.15 5.81 -13.20
CA ASN A 43 11.84 5.38 -13.68
C ASN A 43 10.82 5.12 -12.56
N ILE A 44 11.13 5.52 -11.32
CA ILE A 44 10.23 5.42 -10.15
C ILE A 44 10.00 6.80 -9.54
N VAL A 45 8.74 7.08 -9.25
CA VAL A 45 8.31 8.24 -8.44
C VAL A 45 8.16 7.79 -6.99
N TYR A 46 8.76 8.53 -6.07
CA TYR A 46 8.72 8.27 -4.62
C TYR A 46 7.90 9.34 -3.93
N LEU A 47 6.83 8.94 -3.25
CA LEU A 47 5.85 9.84 -2.63
C LEU A 47 5.82 9.63 -1.12
N ASN A 48 6.17 10.67 -0.37
CA ASN A 48 6.10 10.64 1.09
C ASN A 48 4.71 11.05 1.58
N TYR A 49 3.75 10.15 1.42
CA TYR A 49 2.36 10.29 1.84
C TYR A 49 1.85 8.97 2.42
N ALA A 50 0.83 9.03 3.27
CA ALA A 50 -0.08 7.92 3.45
C ALA A 50 -1.20 8.03 2.41
N LEU A 51 -1.58 6.90 1.80
CA LEU A 51 -2.77 6.88 0.94
C LEU A 51 -4.02 6.85 1.80
N ASP A 52 -4.99 7.70 1.47
CA ASP A 52 -6.26 7.81 2.19
C ASP A 52 -7.41 8.17 1.22
N THR A 53 -8.60 8.31 1.74
CA THR A 53 -9.79 8.75 1.00
C THR A 53 -9.84 10.27 0.83
N THR A 54 -9.03 11.02 1.57
CA THR A 54 -8.97 12.49 1.54
C THR A 54 -7.53 13.00 1.58
N ILE A 55 -7.28 14.14 0.93
CA ILE A 55 -6.03 14.87 1.02
C ILE A 55 -6.03 15.69 2.30
N GLY A 56 -4.94 15.64 3.07
CA GLY A 56 -4.79 16.40 4.31
C GLY A 56 -3.72 15.85 5.23
N LYS A 57 -4.03 15.80 6.51
CA LYS A 57 -3.15 15.25 7.56
C LYS A 57 -3.92 14.27 8.44
N ARG A 58 -3.28 13.17 8.80
CA ARG A 58 -3.87 12.14 9.66
C ARG A 58 -2.89 11.72 10.76
N GLU A 59 -3.45 11.27 11.87
CA GLU A 59 -2.70 10.47 12.83
C GLU A 59 -2.26 9.17 12.18
N PHE A 60 -1.00 8.85 12.36
CA PHE A 60 -0.36 7.61 11.91
C PHE A 60 0.21 6.91 13.13
N TYR A 61 0.00 5.60 13.19
CA TYR A 61 0.32 4.76 14.33
C TYR A 61 1.45 3.82 13.95
N GLU A 62 2.54 3.83 14.70
CA GLU A 62 3.71 3.01 14.41
C GLU A 62 4.35 2.47 15.70
N ALA A 63 5.15 1.42 15.60
CA ALA A 63 5.92 0.92 16.72
C ALA A 63 6.98 1.94 17.15
N PRO A 64 7.38 2.02 18.45
CA PRO A 64 8.45 2.87 18.91
C PRO A 64 9.74 2.63 18.11
N ARG A 65 10.52 3.70 17.93
CA ARG A 65 11.75 3.65 17.11
C ARG A 65 12.73 2.58 17.61
N GLU A 66 12.92 2.50 18.92
CA GLU A 66 13.80 1.51 19.55
C GLU A 66 13.38 0.05 19.31
N TRP A 67 12.10 -0.21 19.06
CA TRP A 67 11.60 -1.53 18.67
C TRP A 67 11.88 -1.81 17.20
N ARG A 68 11.60 -0.84 16.35
CA ARG A 68 11.84 -0.93 14.91
C ARG A 68 13.32 -1.12 14.55
N GLU A 69 14.24 -0.58 15.38
CA GLU A 69 15.68 -0.76 15.23
C GLU A 69 16.18 -2.13 15.70
N ARG A 70 15.45 -2.79 16.62
CA ARG A 70 15.81 -4.10 17.16
C ARG A 70 15.25 -5.27 16.36
N ASP A 71 14.05 -5.11 15.82
CA ASP A 71 13.31 -6.18 15.18
C ASP A 71 12.58 -5.67 13.93
N ARG A 72 12.89 -6.33 12.83
CA ARG A 72 12.33 -6.01 11.52
C ARG A 72 10.81 -6.15 11.49
N ASP A 73 10.24 -7.07 12.27
CA ASP A 73 8.79 -7.30 12.31
C ASP A 73 8.03 -6.07 12.84
N PHE A 74 8.65 -5.25 13.69
CA PHE A 74 8.06 -3.99 14.14
C PHE A 74 8.24 -2.84 13.14
N LYS A 75 9.17 -2.96 12.20
CA LYS A 75 9.53 -1.88 11.28
C LYS A 75 8.42 -1.60 10.27
N GLY A 76 7.72 -2.63 9.79
CA GLY A 76 6.62 -2.52 8.83
C GLY A 76 5.27 -2.10 9.42
N MET A 77 5.10 -2.12 10.75
CA MET A 77 3.81 -2.01 11.42
C MET A 77 3.21 -0.59 11.47
N GLY A 78 3.32 0.18 10.40
CA GLY A 78 2.77 1.54 10.33
C GLY A 78 1.40 1.60 9.67
N THR A 79 0.40 2.25 10.31
CA THR A 79 -0.99 2.27 9.81
C THR A 79 -1.76 3.54 10.14
N LEU A 80 -2.79 3.84 9.37
CA LEU A 80 -3.82 4.86 9.67
C LEU A 80 -4.93 4.33 10.60
N VAL A 81 -4.96 3.02 10.88
CA VAL A 81 -5.95 2.41 11.78
C VAL A 81 -5.45 2.46 13.22
N PRO A 82 -6.20 3.03 14.17
CA PRO A 82 -5.80 2.98 15.58
C PRO A 82 -5.67 1.54 16.08
N TYR A 83 -4.51 1.18 16.61
CA TYR A 83 -4.35 -0.09 17.32
C TYR A 83 -5.09 -0.03 18.66
N VAL A 84 -6.24 -0.65 18.76
CA VAL A 84 -7.08 -0.63 19.96
C VAL A 84 -6.45 -1.37 21.14
N GLU A 85 -5.54 -2.30 20.89
CA GLU A 85 -5.00 -3.21 21.92
C GLU A 85 -3.50 -3.08 22.20
N LYS A 86 -2.75 -2.22 21.48
CA LYS A 86 -1.30 -2.12 21.65
C LYS A 86 -0.94 -0.90 22.54
N THR A 87 -0.53 -1.17 23.77
CA THR A 87 -0.15 -0.17 24.79
C THR A 87 1.13 0.62 24.46
N HIS A 88 1.85 0.25 23.37
CA HIS A 88 3.15 0.83 23.01
C HIS A 88 3.15 1.26 21.53
N VAL A 89 2.30 2.23 21.20
CA VAL A 89 2.22 2.81 19.86
C VAL A 89 2.62 4.27 19.93
N VAL A 90 3.49 4.71 19.03
CA VAL A 90 3.82 6.12 18.83
C VAL A 90 2.86 6.69 17.80
N LYS A 91 2.34 7.87 18.08
CA LYS A 91 1.52 8.64 17.13
C LYS A 91 2.37 9.71 16.48
N SER A 92 2.30 9.78 15.16
CA SER A 92 2.85 10.87 14.36
C SER A 92 1.75 11.49 13.47
N ILE A 93 2.05 12.60 12.82
CA ILE A 93 1.17 13.19 11.82
C ILE A 93 1.82 13.02 10.46
N VAL A 94 1.08 12.42 9.53
CA VAL A 94 1.51 12.24 8.14
C VAL A 94 0.63 13.03 7.19
N GLU A 95 1.21 13.46 6.08
CA GLU A 95 0.43 14.01 4.96
C GLU A 95 -0.28 12.86 4.25
N THR A 96 -1.52 13.10 3.79
CA THR A 96 -2.29 12.11 3.05
C THR A 96 -2.54 12.54 1.60
N THR A 97 -2.69 11.54 0.75
CA THR A 97 -3.03 11.70 -0.67
C THR A 97 -4.12 10.71 -1.05
N THR A 98 -4.69 10.83 -2.26
CA THR A 98 -5.76 9.97 -2.75
C THR A 98 -5.38 9.23 -4.03
N TRP A 99 -6.13 8.17 -4.37
CA TRP A 99 -5.99 7.47 -5.63
C TRP A 99 -6.06 8.43 -6.82
N ASP A 100 -7.09 9.26 -6.88
CA ASP A 100 -7.30 10.19 -7.99
C ASP A 100 -6.13 11.17 -8.12
N TYR A 101 -5.62 11.72 -7.02
CA TYR A 101 -4.46 12.61 -7.07
C TYR A 101 -3.23 11.91 -7.68
N ILE A 102 -2.94 10.68 -7.26
CA ILE A 102 -1.79 9.92 -7.79
C ILE A 102 -2.00 9.60 -9.27
N LEU A 103 -3.15 9.04 -9.63
CA LEU A 103 -3.43 8.62 -11.00
C LEU A 103 -3.37 9.79 -11.98
N ASP A 104 -3.98 10.91 -11.62
CA ASP A 104 -4.11 12.08 -12.49
C ASP A 104 -2.77 12.86 -12.57
N THR A 105 -2.10 13.09 -11.42
CA THR A 105 -0.84 13.84 -11.36
C THR A 105 0.28 13.14 -12.13
N TYR A 106 0.41 11.83 -11.94
CA TYR A 106 1.47 11.04 -12.58
C TYR A 106 1.04 10.38 -13.89
N LYS A 107 -0.16 10.74 -14.40
CA LYS A 107 -0.71 10.29 -15.70
C LYS A 107 -0.66 8.77 -15.83
N ILE A 108 -1.09 8.08 -14.78
CA ILE A 108 -1.14 6.62 -14.75
C ILE A 108 -2.41 6.19 -15.49
N THR A 109 -2.26 5.53 -16.61
CA THR A 109 -3.37 5.03 -17.44
C THR A 109 -3.46 3.51 -17.46
N GLN A 110 -2.48 2.81 -16.87
CA GLN A 110 -2.43 1.36 -16.76
C GLN A 110 -1.62 0.99 -15.52
N ILE A 111 -2.08 -0.03 -14.79
CA ILE A 111 -1.36 -0.66 -13.70
C ILE A 111 -1.29 -2.16 -13.99
N ASP A 112 -0.07 -2.68 -14.17
CA ASP A 112 0.17 -4.11 -14.36
C ASP A 112 0.30 -4.82 -12.99
N TYR A 113 0.78 -4.10 -11.97
CA TYR A 113 0.89 -4.63 -10.61
C TYR A 113 0.57 -3.55 -9.57
N LEU A 114 -0.47 -3.77 -8.77
CA LEU A 114 -0.81 -3.00 -7.58
C LEU A 114 -0.47 -3.81 -6.33
N LYS A 115 0.43 -3.31 -5.48
CA LYS A 115 0.71 -3.87 -4.15
C LYS A 115 0.21 -2.89 -3.09
N ILE A 116 -0.54 -3.39 -2.13
CA ILE A 116 -1.01 -2.64 -0.96
C ILE A 116 -0.60 -3.42 0.28
N ASP A 117 0.00 -2.72 1.25
CA ASP A 117 0.49 -3.29 2.50
C ASP A 117 0.48 -2.17 3.54
N THR A 118 -0.67 -1.96 4.16
CA THR A 118 -0.96 -0.79 5.00
C THR A 118 -1.44 -1.15 6.40
N GLU A 119 -1.14 -2.40 6.80
CA GLU A 119 -1.36 -2.89 8.15
C GLU A 119 -2.83 -2.69 8.61
N GLY A 120 -3.76 -3.15 7.75
CA GLY A 120 -5.19 -3.15 8.03
C GLY A 120 -6.00 -2.01 7.41
N TYR A 121 -5.36 -1.04 6.74
CA TYR A 121 -6.08 -0.01 5.99
C TYR A 121 -6.39 -0.43 4.55
N ASP A 122 -5.88 -1.58 4.12
CA ASP A 122 -6.02 -2.18 2.78
C ASP A 122 -7.47 -2.29 2.32
N TYR A 123 -8.39 -2.71 3.21
CA TYR A 123 -9.82 -2.78 2.92
C TYR A 123 -10.37 -1.41 2.48
N VAL A 124 -10.08 -0.37 3.24
CA VAL A 124 -10.57 0.98 2.94
C VAL A 124 -10.02 1.46 1.60
N LEU A 125 -8.74 1.22 1.35
CA LEU A 125 -8.08 1.61 0.11
C LEU A 125 -8.66 0.89 -1.10
N LEU A 126 -8.86 -0.43 -1.04
CA LEU A 126 -9.40 -1.22 -2.15
C LEU A 126 -10.87 -0.94 -2.41
N LYS A 127 -11.69 -0.73 -1.38
CA LYS A 127 -13.11 -0.35 -1.54
C LYS A 127 -13.29 1.05 -2.16
N ASN A 128 -12.30 1.93 -2.01
CA ASN A 128 -12.29 3.28 -2.59
C ASN A 128 -11.40 3.40 -3.83
N TYR A 129 -10.82 2.29 -4.31
CA TYR A 129 -10.04 2.31 -5.54
C TYR A 129 -10.95 2.57 -6.76
N PRO A 130 -10.55 3.44 -7.70
CA PRO A 130 -11.38 3.78 -8.86
C PRO A 130 -11.30 2.70 -9.97
N PHE A 131 -11.83 1.49 -9.70
CA PHE A 131 -11.85 0.37 -10.66
C PHE A 131 -12.56 0.70 -11.98
N ASN A 132 -13.48 1.66 -11.97
CA ASN A 132 -14.12 2.16 -13.18
C ASN A 132 -13.19 2.99 -14.09
N LYS A 133 -12.05 3.50 -13.59
CA LYS A 133 -11.04 4.21 -14.37
C LYS A 133 -9.94 3.27 -14.85
N ILE A 134 -9.39 2.48 -13.96
CA ILE A 134 -8.26 1.58 -14.24
C ILE A 134 -8.46 0.28 -13.47
N MET A 135 -8.44 -0.85 -14.18
CA MET A 135 -8.40 -2.20 -13.59
C MET A 135 -6.94 -2.67 -13.55
N PRO A 136 -6.29 -2.77 -12.36
CA PRO A 136 -4.96 -3.39 -12.25
C PRO A 136 -5.00 -4.83 -12.73
N LYS A 137 -3.99 -5.28 -13.50
CA LYS A 137 -3.95 -6.67 -13.98
C LYS A 137 -3.68 -7.67 -12.86
N TYR A 138 -2.89 -7.25 -11.90
CA TYR A 138 -2.55 -8.04 -10.73
C TYR A 138 -2.59 -7.15 -9.49
N ILE A 139 -3.24 -7.64 -8.42
CA ILE A 139 -3.27 -6.99 -7.11
C ILE A 139 -2.73 -7.95 -6.07
N LYS A 140 -1.82 -7.49 -5.22
CA LYS A 140 -1.44 -8.14 -3.97
C LYS A 140 -1.77 -7.22 -2.81
N PHE A 141 -2.42 -7.73 -1.76
CA PHE A 141 -2.66 -6.96 -0.54
C PHE A 141 -2.59 -7.85 0.71
N GLU A 142 -2.27 -7.23 1.85
CA GLU A 142 -2.23 -7.93 3.12
C GLU A 142 -3.65 -8.22 3.63
N THR A 143 -3.85 -9.42 4.21
CA THR A 143 -5.16 -9.85 4.72
C THR A 143 -5.20 -10.00 6.23
N MET A 144 -4.04 -10.09 6.88
CA MET A 144 -3.94 -10.42 8.30
C MET A 144 -4.67 -9.43 9.22
N HIS A 145 -4.70 -8.16 8.87
CA HIS A 145 -5.28 -7.10 9.67
C HIS A 145 -6.66 -6.60 9.20
N ILE A 146 -7.25 -7.18 8.14
CA ILE A 146 -8.56 -6.75 7.60
C ILE A 146 -9.75 -7.21 8.47
N GLN A 147 -9.56 -8.24 9.29
CA GLN A 147 -10.55 -8.75 10.26
C GLN A 147 -11.93 -9.08 9.62
N ASN A 148 -13.02 -8.51 10.18
CA ASN A 148 -14.40 -8.83 9.80
C ASN A 148 -14.77 -8.44 8.35
N ASN A 149 -13.98 -7.60 7.69
CA ASN A 149 -14.24 -7.12 6.33
C ASN A 149 -13.58 -8.00 5.25
N TYR A 150 -12.88 -9.05 5.65
CA TYR A 150 -12.11 -9.90 4.74
C TYR A 150 -12.97 -10.56 3.65
N SER A 151 -14.03 -11.25 4.06
CA SER A 151 -14.92 -11.95 3.12
C SER A 151 -15.63 -11.00 2.16
N ASP A 152 -16.09 -9.84 2.67
CA ASP A 152 -16.71 -8.79 1.85
C ASP A 152 -15.77 -8.27 0.76
N LEU A 153 -14.48 -8.08 1.09
CA LEU A 153 -13.50 -7.60 0.13
C LEU A 153 -13.21 -8.64 -0.96
N LEU A 154 -13.04 -9.91 -0.59
CA LEU A 154 -12.78 -10.98 -1.57
C LEU A 154 -13.97 -11.18 -2.50
N GLU A 155 -15.20 -11.17 -1.95
CA GLU A 155 -16.42 -11.26 -2.75
C GLU A 155 -16.52 -10.07 -3.72
N TYR A 156 -16.31 -8.85 -3.24
CA TYR A 156 -16.32 -7.66 -4.07
C TYR A 156 -15.32 -7.74 -5.23
N LEU A 157 -14.06 -8.12 -4.96
CA LEU A 157 -13.03 -8.24 -6.01
C LEU A 157 -13.39 -9.33 -7.03
N THR A 158 -13.99 -10.44 -6.57
CA THR A 158 -14.47 -11.50 -7.45
C THR A 158 -15.61 -11.00 -8.35
N GLN A 159 -16.58 -10.27 -7.80
CA GLN A 159 -17.72 -9.72 -8.54
C GLN A 159 -17.31 -8.73 -9.62
N ILE A 160 -16.23 -7.97 -9.42
CA ILE A 160 -15.72 -7.03 -10.41
C ILE A 160 -14.74 -7.64 -11.42
N GLY A 161 -14.53 -8.98 -11.40
CA GLY A 161 -13.82 -9.71 -12.45
C GLY A 161 -12.41 -10.18 -12.09
N TYR A 162 -12.07 -10.30 -10.81
CA TYR A 162 -10.80 -10.89 -10.39
C TYR A 162 -10.96 -12.35 -9.98
N HIS A 163 -10.02 -13.18 -10.41
CA HIS A 163 -9.74 -14.45 -9.74
C HIS A 163 -8.90 -14.18 -8.50
N VAL A 164 -9.34 -14.66 -7.33
CA VAL A 164 -8.72 -14.37 -6.05
C VAL A 164 -8.18 -15.64 -5.42
N GLU A 165 -6.88 -15.65 -5.12
CA GLU A 165 -6.21 -16.69 -4.32
C GLU A 165 -5.67 -16.06 -3.04
N THR A 166 -5.58 -16.84 -1.96
CA THR A 166 -5.09 -16.36 -0.67
C THR A 166 -4.09 -17.32 -0.04
N ASP A 167 -3.14 -16.78 0.69
CA ASP A 167 -2.32 -17.52 1.64
C ASP A 167 -2.63 -17.06 3.08
N LYS A 168 -1.73 -17.33 4.03
CA LYS A 168 -1.94 -16.96 5.44
C LYS A 168 -1.91 -15.45 5.70
N LEU A 169 -1.25 -14.69 4.85
CA LEU A 169 -0.94 -13.28 5.08
C LEU A 169 -1.49 -12.37 3.99
N ASN A 170 -1.64 -12.89 2.76
CA ASN A 170 -1.93 -12.08 1.59
C ASN A 170 -3.06 -12.64 0.74
N ALA A 171 -3.68 -11.76 -0.04
CA ALA A 171 -4.50 -12.11 -1.19
C ALA A 171 -3.82 -11.68 -2.49
N TYR A 172 -4.04 -12.47 -3.52
CA TYR A 172 -3.50 -12.31 -4.87
C TYR A 172 -4.66 -12.33 -5.85
N CYS A 173 -4.84 -11.23 -6.58
CA CYS A 173 -5.96 -11.07 -7.49
C CYS A 173 -5.45 -10.91 -8.90
N ILE A 174 -5.97 -11.73 -9.82
CA ILE A 174 -5.63 -11.69 -11.25
C ILE A 174 -6.88 -11.31 -12.03
N LEU A 175 -6.81 -10.26 -12.82
CA LEU A 175 -7.91 -9.83 -13.68
C LEU A 175 -8.15 -10.90 -14.77
N ILE A 176 -9.39 -11.39 -14.88
CA ILE A 176 -9.80 -12.45 -15.81
C ILE A 176 -10.26 -11.82 -17.15
#